data_3ffefb9e4ae4cdf86809152dafc8c2f8
#
_entry.id   3ffefb9e4ae4cdf86809152dafc8c2f8
#
_cell.length_a   1.000
_cell.length_b   1.000
_cell.length_c   1.000
_cell.angle_alpha   90.00
_cell.angle_beta   90.00
_cell.angle_gamma   90.00
#
_symmetry.space_group_name_H-M   'P 1'
#
loop_
_entity.id
_entity.type
_entity.pdbx_description
1 polymer ?
#
loop_
_entity_poly.entity_id
_entity_poly.type
_entity_poly.pdbx_seq_one_letter_code
_entity_poly.pdbx_strand_id
1 'polypeptide(L)'
;MNLAINRVNEFQTGTLAIVFASVLWGTTGTAASFAPDLSPLAIGAFSMGVGGLMQAVLAYRKILSSLDKLLLNKKLLAASALALAIYPLAFYSSMKLSGVAMGTVVSIATAPFFSALLECLISKKNNINKRWLTSFAIGVVGIGLLVFSESSSANDSGDDLKLLGIGLGLIAGLCYAIYSWATKALIDEGIKSQAAMGSIFGLGAMLLLPTLWFTGDNLFASNTNILVVSYLVLLPQCLGYIAFSFGLRHVTASSANLITLLEPVVAAVLAVCIVGELIPLVGWLGMFLIVMCLFIQSQPTKKPL
;
A
#
# COMPACT_ATOMS: atom_id res chain seq x y z
N MET A 1 28.36 -6.98 20.82
CA MET A 1 27.98 -5.56 20.69
C MET A 1 27.77 -5.17 19.21
N ASN A 2 28.74 -5.41 18.32
CA ASN A 2 28.61 -5.03 16.89
C ASN A 2 27.43 -5.66 16.14
N LEU A 3 27.08 -6.93 16.38
CA LEU A 3 25.94 -7.60 15.73
C LEU A 3 24.56 -7.01 16.14
N ALA A 4 24.43 -6.56 17.38
CA ALA A 4 23.19 -5.93 17.84
C ALA A 4 23.02 -4.52 17.25
N ILE A 5 24.11 -3.76 17.15
CA ILE A 5 24.12 -2.42 16.54
C ILE A 5 23.79 -2.53 15.04
N ASN A 6 24.37 -3.50 14.32
CA ASN A 6 24.08 -3.71 12.91
C ASN A 6 22.59 -4.08 12.67
N ARG A 7 22.00 -4.93 13.52
CA ARG A 7 20.57 -5.28 13.40
C ARG A 7 19.63 -4.10 13.65
N VAL A 8 19.98 -3.22 14.60
CA VAL A 8 19.20 -2.00 14.88
C VAL A 8 19.27 -1.07 13.66
N ASN A 9 20.45 -0.89 13.08
CA ASN A 9 20.64 -0.06 11.89
C ASN A 9 19.87 -0.63 10.68
N GLU A 10 19.89 -1.95 10.48
CA GLU A 10 19.14 -2.61 9.41
C GLU A 10 17.62 -2.42 9.56
N PHE A 11 17.09 -2.59 10.76
CA PHE A 11 15.68 -2.36 11.05
C PHE A 11 15.28 -0.90 10.80
N GLN A 12 16.09 0.06 11.25
CA GLN A 12 15.84 1.48 11.02
C GLN A 12 15.90 1.82 9.53
N THR A 13 16.87 1.29 8.80
CA THR A 13 17.00 1.49 7.36
C THR A 13 15.78 0.93 6.61
N GLY A 14 15.32 -0.26 7.00
CA GLY A 14 14.10 -0.86 6.46
C GLY A 14 12.86 -0.02 6.74
N THR A 15 12.72 0.47 7.97
CA THR A 15 11.61 1.36 8.38
C THR A 15 11.63 2.65 7.57
N LEU A 16 12.79 3.30 7.42
CA LEU A 16 12.93 4.53 6.64
C LEU A 16 12.57 4.33 5.17
N ALA A 17 12.92 3.19 4.59
CA ALA A 17 12.56 2.87 3.21
C ALA A 17 11.03 2.75 3.04
N ILE A 18 10.32 2.18 4.03
CA ILE A 18 8.85 2.09 4.00
C ILE A 18 8.22 3.47 4.23
N VAL A 19 8.74 4.27 5.14
CA VAL A 19 8.32 5.68 5.34
C VAL A 19 8.46 6.46 4.04
N PHE A 20 9.59 6.32 3.33
CA PHE A 20 9.80 6.95 2.03
C PHE A 20 8.75 6.50 0.99
N ALA A 21 8.46 5.19 0.92
CA ALA A 21 7.41 4.66 0.06
C ALA A 21 6.04 5.26 0.39
N SER A 22 5.70 5.33 1.69
CA SER A 22 4.44 5.91 2.18
C SER A 22 4.28 7.39 1.83
N VAL A 23 5.38 8.15 1.90
CA VAL A 23 5.39 9.56 1.45
C VAL A 23 5.09 9.65 -0.04
N LEU A 24 5.72 8.82 -0.88
CA LEU A 24 5.45 8.80 -2.31
C LEU A 24 3.99 8.42 -2.61
N TRP A 25 3.45 7.43 -1.93
CA TRP A 25 2.05 7.01 -2.12
C TRP A 25 1.07 8.09 -1.66
N GLY A 26 1.36 8.81 -0.58
CA GLY A 26 0.56 9.93 -0.10
C GLY A 26 0.45 11.09 -1.10
N THR A 27 1.37 11.20 -2.07
CA THR A 27 1.27 12.20 -3.14
C THR A 27 0.28 11.81 -4.25
N THR A 28 -0.18 10.55 -4.29
CA THR A 28 -0.97 10.00 -5.41
C THR A 28 -2.28 10.76 -5.61
N GLY A 29 -3.02 11.01 -4.54
CA GLY A 29 -4.29 11.73 -4.58
C GLY A 29 -4.13 13.17 -5.07
N THR A 30 -3.14 13.88 -4.55
CA THR A 30 -2.81 15.26 -4.96
C THR A 30 -2.38 15.30 -6.43
N ALA A 31 -1.56 14.36 -6.90
CA ALA A 31 -1.20 14.30 -8.32
C ALA A 31 -2.42 14.01 -9.20
N ALA A 32 -3.30 13.11 -8.80
CA ALA A 32 -4.52 12.76 -9.52
C ALA A 32 -5.50 13.94 -9.61
N SER A 33 -5.55 14.84 -8.61
CA SER A 33 -6.45 16.02 -8.63
C SER A 33 -6.14 17.01 -9.76
N PHE A 34 -4.94 16.97 -10.34
CA PHE A 34 -4.60 17.77 -11.53
C PHE A 34 -5.14 17.20 -12.85
N ALA A 35 -5.70 15.98 -12.85
CA ALA A 35 -6.28 15.33 -14.03
C ALA A 35 -7.69 14.79 -13.69
N PRO A 36 -8.67 15.67 -13.45
CA PRO A 36 -10.00 15.30 -12.95
C PRO A 36 -10.85 14.50 -13.95
N ASP A 37 -10.51 14.54 -15.21
CA ASP A 37 -11.15 13.78 -16.30
C ASP A 37 -10.65 12.33 -16.40
N LEU A 38 -9.63 11.95 -15.62
CA LEU A 38 -9.19 10.56 -15.52
C LEU A 38 -10.05 9.77 -14.54
N SER A 39 -10.53 8.61 -14.98
CA SER A 39 -11.22 7.72 -14.04
C SER A 39 -10.24 7.16 -13.00
N PRO A 40 -10.64 7.06 -11.71
CA PRO A 40 -9.81 6.46 -10.68
C PRO A 40 -9.38 5.02 -11.02
N LEU A 41 -10.24 4.24 -11.69
CA LEU A 41 -9.91 2.90 -12.17
C LEU A 41 -8.82 2.92 -13.23
N ALA A 42 -8.87 3.89 -14.18
CA ALA A 42 -7.82 4.06 -15.19
C ALA A 42 -6.48 4.42 -14.53
N ILE A 43 -6.48 5.37 -13.59
CA ILE A 43 -5.30 5.76 -12.83
C ILE A 43 -4.69 4.54 -12.12
N GLY A 44 -5.50 3.78 -11.39
CA GLY A 44 -5.05 2.59 -10.67
C GLY A 44 -4.50 1.51 -11.59
N ALA A 45 -5.25 1.15 -12.64
CA ALA A 45 -4.85 0.11 -13.59
C ALA A 45 -3.61 0.50 -14.39
N PHE A 46 -3.51 1.74 -14.87
CA PHE A 46 -2.37 2.21 -15.64
C PHE A 46 -1.12 2.35 -14.77
N SER A 47 -1.21 3.05 -13.65
CA SER A 47 -0.06 3.32 -12.80
C SER A 47 0.53 2.04 -12.20
N MET A 48 -0.29 1.14 -11.66
CA MET A 48 0.18 -0.14 -11.13
C MET A 48 0.58 -1.12 -12.24
N GLY A 49 -0.14 -1.12 -13.36
CA GLY A 49 0.17 -1.99 -14.49
C GLY A 49 1.50 -1.62 -15.16
N VAL A 50 1.65 -0.37 -15.60
CA VAL A 50 2.91 0.08 -16.25
C VAL A 50 4.05 0.13 -15.23
N GLY A 51 3.82 0.63 -14.01
CA GLY A 51 4.81 0.61 -12.94
C GLY A 51 5.26 -0.81 -12.57
N GLY A 52 4.35 -1.77 -12.60
CA GLY A 52 4.64 -3.19 -12.39
C GLY A 52 5.50 -3.79 -13.51
N LEU A 53 5.21 -3.49 -14.76
CA LEU A 53 6.08 -3.89 -15.89
C LEU A 53 7.47 -3.29 -15.76
N MET A 54 7.57 -2.01 -15.40
CA MET A 54 8.87 -1.35 -15.17
C MET A 54 9.66 -2.04 -14.07
N GLN A 55 9.02 -2.40 -12.95
CA GLN A 55 9.67 -3.14 -11.87
C GLN A 55 10.17 -4.51 -12.35
N ALA A 56 9.38 -5.24 -13.14
CA ALA A 56 9.78 -6.53 -13.71
C ALA A 56 11.00 -6.37 -14.64
N VAL A 57 11.01 -5.35 -15.49
CA VAL A 57 12.13 -5.05 -16.38
C VAL A 57 13.38 -4.67 -15.59
N LEU A 58 13.27 -3.79 -14.60
CA LEU A 58 14.40 -3.41 -13.74
C LEU A 58 14.95 -4.59 -12.91
N ALA A 59 14.07 -5.51 -12.54
CA ALA A 59 14.42 -6.71 -11.78
C ALA A 59 14.81 -7.90 -12.67
N TYR A 60 14.73 -7.80 -13.99
CA TYR A 60 14.84 -8.89 -14.95
C TYR A 60 15.98 -9.88 -14.66
N ARG A 61 17.23 -9.39 -14.52
CA ARG A 61 18.39 -10.24 -14.21
C ARG A 61 18.26 -10.96 -12.87
N LYS A 62 17.61 -10.32 -11.88
CA LYS A 62 17.39 -10.87 -10.54
C LYS A 62 16.26 -11.90 -10.55
N ILE A 63 15.23 -11.69 -11.37
CA ILE A 63 14.15 -12.65 -11.62
C ILE A 63 14.75 -13.91 -12.25
N LEU A 64 15.52 -13.79 -13.33
CA LEU A 64 16.17 -14.92 -13.97
C LEU A 64 17.09 -15.69 -13.02
N SER A 65 17.89 -15.00 -12.21
CA SER A 65 18.77 -15.64 -11.23
C SER A 65 18.03 -16.32 -10.06
N SER A 66 16.74 -16.10 -9.91
CA SER A 66 15.88 -16.67 -8.86
C SER A 66 14.75 -17.53 -9.42
N LEU A 67 14.79 -17.83 -10.73
CA LEU A 67 13.68 -18.44 -11.44
C LEU A 67 13.26 -19.80 -10.84
N ASP A 68 14.22 -20.64 -10.49
CA ASP A 68 13.94 -21.96 -9.90
C ASP A 68 13.15 -21.82 -8.59
N LYS A 69 13.56 -20.89 -7.72
CA LYS A 69 12.86 -20.62 -6.46
C LYS A 69 11.48 -20.02 -6.69
N LEU A 70 11.35 -19.11 -7.67
CA LEU A 70 10.05 -18.52 -8.04
C LEU A 70 9.10 -19.57 -8.58
N LEU A 71 9.58 -20.50 -9.43
CA LEU A 71 8.77 -21.61 -9.97
C LEU A 71 8.34 -22.62 -8.90
N LEU A 72 9.20 -22.88 -7.90
CA LEU A 72 8.81 -23.67 -6.73
C LEU A 72 7.66 -23.01 -5.96
N ASN A 73 7.60 -21.68 -5.94
CA ASN A 73 6.58 -20.88 -5.27
C ASN A 73 5.48 -20.37 -6.22
N LYS A 74 5.26 -21.02 -7.36
CA LYS A 74 4.33 -20.56 -8.41
C LYS A 74 2.90 -20.31 -7.92
N LYS A 75 2.40 -21.09 -6.95
CA LYS A 75 1.06 -20.89 -6.37
C LYS A 75 0.97 -19.60 -5.57
N LEU A 76 1.98 -19.33 -4.74
CA LEU A 76 2.08 -18.09 -3.97
C LEU A 76 2.23 -16.89 -4.91
N LEU A 77 3.06 -17.03 -5.94
CA LEU A 77 3.28 -15.99 -6.94
C LEU A 77 1.99 -15.67 -7.73
N ALA A 78 1.26 -16.69 -8.19
CA ALA A 78 0.00 -16.51 -8.89
C ALA A 78 -1.08 -15.89 -8.00
N ALA A 79 -1.23 -16.35 -6.75
CA ALA A 79 -2.20 -15.79 -5.81
C ALA A 79 -1.90 -14.33 -5.48
N SER A 80 -0.62 -13.97 -5.30
CA SER A 80 -0.22 -12.59 -5.02
C SER A 80 -0.35 -11.67 -6.23
N ALA A 81 -0.07 -12.16 -7.45
CA ALA A 81 -0.29 -11.40 -8.68
C ALA A 81 -1.79 -11.13 -8.93
N LEU A 82 -2.64 -12.12 -8.66
CA LEU A 82 -4.09 -11.94 -8.73
C LEU A 82 -4.58 -10.94 -7.67
N ALA A 83 -4.11 -11.05 -6.44
CA ALA A 83 -4.45 -10.09 -5.38
C ALA A 83 -4.00 -8.67 -5.76
N LEU A 84 -2.81 -8.52 -6.32
CA LEU A 84 -2.31 -7.23 -6.80
C LEU A 84 -3.19 -6.63 -7.91
N ALA A 85 -3.69 -7.45 -8.83
CA ALA A 85 -4.58 -6.98 -9.90
C ALA A 85 -5.97 -6.60 -9.37
N ILE A 86 -6.50 -7.32 -8.38
CA ILE A 86 -7.80 -7.04 -7.76
C ILE A 86 -7.72 -5.76 -6.89
N TYR A 87 -6.59 -5.52 -6.22
CA TYR A 87 -6.43 -4.45 -5.25
C TYR A 87 -6.92 -3.07 -5.75
N PRO A 88 -6.39 -2.49 -6.83
CA PRO A 88 -6.80 -1.16 -7.25
C PRO A 88 -8.26 -1.11 -7.71
N LEU A 89 -8.75 -2.17 -8.35
CA LEU A 89 -10.13 -2.24 -8.80
C LEU A 89 -11.10 -2.25 -7.62
N ALA A 90 -10.81 -3.06 -6.59
CA ALA A 90 -11.61 -3.13 -5.37
C ALA A 90 -11.50 -1.83 -4.55
N PHE A 91 -10.29 -1.26 -4.42
CA PHE A 91 -10.03 -0.03 -3.68
C PHE A 91 -10.81 1.16 -4.24
N TYR A 92 -10.67 1.44 -5.53
CA TYR A 92 -11.36 2.57 -6.16
C TYR A 92 -12.87 2.37 -6.27
N SER A 93 -13.33 1.11 -6.47
CA SER A 93 -14.77 0.81 -6.42
C SER A 93 -15.35 0.98 -5.02
N SER A 94 -14.60 0.60 -3.98
CA SER A 94 -14.98 0.87 -2.59
C SER A 94 -15.18 2.35 -2.34
N MET A 95 -14.21 3.18 -2.73
CA MET A 95 -14.29 4.64 -2.58
C MET A 95 -15.49 5.24 -3.34
N LYS A 96 -15.80 4.72 -4.53
CA LYS A 96 -16.93 5.19 -5.33
C LYS A 96 -18.26 4.86 -4.68
N LEU A 97 -18.42 3.69 -4.06
CA LEU A 97 -19.69 3.19 -3.52
C LEU A 97 -19.90 3.58 -2.05
N SER A 98 -18.88 3.57 -1.21
CA SER A 98 -19.01 3.89 0.22
C SER A 98 -18.55 5.30 0.59
N GLY A 99 -18.05 6.06 -0.38
CA GLY A 99 -17.38 7.35 -0.16
C GLY A 99 -15.89 7.20 0.00
N VAL A 100 -15.13 8.21 -0.44
CA VAL A 100 -13.66 8.21 -0.47
C VAL A 100 -13.10 7.89 0.91
N ALA A 101 -13.62 8.54 1.90
CA ALA A 101 -13.24 8.40 3.28
C ALA A 101 -13.42 6.98 3.80
N MET A 102 -14.61 6.43 3.74
CA MET A 102 -14.94 5.10 4.25
C MET A 102 -14.17 4.01 3.50
N GLY A 103 -14.13 4.08 2.16
CA GLY A 103 -13.41 3.12 1.32
C GLY A 103 -11.91 3.09 1.63
N THR A 104 -11.30 4.26 1.82
CA THR A 104 -9.88 4.38 2.18
C THR A 104 -9.58 3.78 3.56
N VAL A 105 -10.39 4.13 4.59
CA VAL A 105 -10.19 3.58 5.93
C VAL A 105 -10.31 2.08 5.97
N VAL A 106 -11.39 1.54 5.42
CA VAL A 106 -11.62 0.10 5.47
C VAL A 106 -10.46 -0.63 4.77
N SER A 107 -10.01 -0.14 3.62
CA SER A 107 -8.94 -0.77 2.87
C SER A 107 -7.58 -0.69 3.57
N ILE A 108 -7.16 0.52 3.99
CA ILE A 108 -5.81 0.75 4.51
C ILE A 108 -5.69 0.28 5.97
N ALA A 109 -6.69 0.54 6.81
CA ALA A 109 -6.61 0.16 8.23
C ALA A 109 -6.73 -1.35 8.46
N THR A 110 -7.38 -2.10 7.56
CA THR A 110 -7.50 -3.57 7.69
C THR A 110 -6.28 -4.33 7.17
N ALA A 111 -5.49 -3.75 6.29
CA ALA A 111 -4.32 -4.41 5.70
C ALA A 111 -3.27 -4.88 6.73
N PRO A 112 -2.87 -4.10 7.76
CA PRO A 112 -1.97 -4.59 8.80
C PRO A 112 -2.54 -5.79 9.57
N PHE A 113 -3.85 -5.79 9.85
CA PHE A 113 -4.53 -6.89 10.52
C PHE A 113 -4.51 -8.16 9.67
N PHE A 114 -4.90 -8.07 8.40
CA PHE A 114 -4.84 -9.22 7.49
C PHE A 114 -3.42 -9.74 7.29
N SER A 115 -2.42 -8.86 7.22
CA SER A 115 -1.01 -9.27 7.14
C SER A 115 -0.56 -10.03 8.37
N ALA A 116 -0.93 -9.56 9.57
CA ALA A 116 -0.63 -10.25 10.82
C ALA A 116 -1.33 -11.62 10.89
N LEU A 117 -2.55 -11.70 10.40
CA LEU A 117 -3.31 -12.96 10.32
C LEU A 117 -2.64 -13.95 9.35
N LEU A 118 -2.21 -13.51 8.16
CA LEU A 118 -1.46 -14.33 7.19
C LEU A 118 -0.12 -14.80 7.76
N GLU A 119 0.62 -13.93 8.45
CA GLU A 119 1.86 -14.29 9.14
C GLU A 119 1.63 -15.37 10.21
N CYS A 120 0.56 -15.25 11.00
CA CYS A 120 0.22 -16.20 12.05
C CYS A 120 -0.26 -17.54 11.49
N LEU A 121 -1.24 -17.53 10.57
CA LEU A 121 -1.91 -18.74 10.09
C LEU A 121 -1.08 -19.51 9.05
N ILE A 122 -0.43 -18.82 8.13
CA ILE A 122 0.28 -19.46 7.03
C ILE A 122 1.77 -19.59 7.31
N SER A 123 2.42 -18.49 7.71
CA SER A 123 3.87 -18.51 8.02
C SER A 123 4.17 -19.10 9.40
N LYS A 124 3.16 -19.34 10.24
CA LYS A 124 3.28 -19.81 11.63
C LYS A 124 4.21 -18.94 12.47
N LYS A 125 4.31 -17.64 12.12
CA LYS A 125 5.12 -16.63 12.81
C LYS A 125 4.18 -15.73 13.61
N ASN A 126 4.19 -15.82 14.93
CA ASN A 126 3.43 -14.91 15.76
C ASN A 126 4.26 -13.64 16.02
N ASN A 127 4.04 -12.63 15.20
CA ASN A 127 4.67 -11.31 15.32
C ASN A 127 3.80 -10.32 16.10
N ILE A 128 2.60 -10.74 16.54
CA ILE A 128 1.67 -9.92 17.31
C ILE A 128 2.17 -9.85 18.75
N ASN A 129 2.75 -8.72 19.10
CA ASN A 129 3.17 -8.42 20.48
C ASN A 129 2.38 -7.20 21.00
N LYS A 130 2.48 -6.93 22.31
CA LYS A 130 1.77 -5.79 22.94
C LYS A 130 2.04 -4.47 22.22
N ARG A 131 3.28 -4.23 21.78
CA ARG A 131 3.66 -3.02 21.05
C ARG A 131 2.93 -2.93 19.71
N TRP A 132 2.92 -4.01 18.93
CA TRP A 132 2.22 -4.06 17.65
C TRP A 132 0.72 -3.80 17.84
N LEU A 133 0.10 -4.49 18.82
CA LEU A 133 -1.33 -4.33 19.11
C LEU A 133 -1.68 -2.90 19.53
N THR A 134 -0.87 -2.29 20.40
CA THR A 134 -1.05 -0.88 20.82
C THR A 134 -0.90 0.06 19.65
N SER A 135 0.15 -0.10 18.82
CA SER A 135 0.36 0.72 17.63
C SER A 135 -0.80 0.57 16.65
N PHE A 136 -1.26 -0.65 16.41
CA PHE A 136 -2.40 -0.94 15.54
C PHE A 136 -3.68 -0.25 16.02
N ALA A 137 -4.01 -0.41 17.31
CA ALA A 137 -5.20 0.24 17.89
C ALA A 137 -5.15 1.77 17.76
N ILE A 138 -4.01 2.39 18.08
CA ILE A 138 -3.81 3.84 17.94
C ILE A 138 -3.93 4.26 16.46
N GLY A 139 -3.32 3.50 15.54
CA GLY A 139 -3.38 3.78 14.11
C GLY A 139 -4.79 3.72 13.54
N VAL A 140 -5.56 2.69 13.91
CA VAL A 140 -6.97 2.53 13.49
C VAL A 140 -7.83 3.67 14.00
N VAL A 141 -7.69 4.07 15.28
CA VAL A 141 -8.40 5.23 15.83
C VAL A 141 -7.98 6.50 15.10
N GLY A 142 -6.69 6.70 14.84
CA GLY A 142 -6.16 7.86 14.14
C GLY A 142 -6.72 8.00 12.72
N ILE A 143 -6.72 6.91 11.95
CA ILE A 143 -7.35 6.88 10.62
C ILE A 143 -8.86 7.15 10.71
N GLY A 144 -9.55 6.52 11.66
CA GLY A 144 -10.97 6.74 11.89
C GLY A 144 -11.32 8.20 12.11
N LEU A 145 -10.54 8.91 12.96
CA LEU A 145 -10.73 10.34 13.22
C LEU A 145 -10.43 11.20 11.99
N LEU A 146 -9.34 10.89 11.26
CA LEU A 146 -8.98 11.62 10.04
C LEU A 146 -10.12 11.60 9.02
N VAL A 147 -10.68 10.42 8.80
CA VAL A 147 -11.77 10.21 7.87
C VAL A 147 -13.09 10.78 8.34
N PHE A 148 -13.40 10.66 9.63
CA PHE A 148 -14.59 11.29 10.17
C PHE A 148 -14.60 12.82 9.93
N SER A 149 -13.38 13.39 9.87
CA SER A 149 -13.23 14.82 9.59
C SER A 149 -13.54 15.20 8.14
N GLU A 150 -13.41 14.27 7.19
CA GLU A 150 -13.70 14.48 5.76
C GLU A 150 -15.16 14.20 5.40
N SER A 151 -15.93 13.53 6.27
CA SER A 151 -17.26 12.96 5.98
C SER A 151 -18.39 14.02 5.81
N SER A 152 -18.08 15.31 5.75
CA SER A 152 -19.10 16.36 5.57
C SER A 152 -19.69 16.44 4.15
N SER A 153 -19.28 15.57 3.22
CA SER A 153 -19.74 15.53 1.81
C SER A 153 -20.26 14.14 1.43
N ALA A 154 -21.09 13.52 2.27
CA ALA A 154 -21.64 12.20 1.99
C ALA A 154 -22.61 12.25 0.80
N ASN A 155 -22.27 11.55 -0.29
CA ASN A 155 -23.22 11.14 -1.31
C ASN A 155 -24.26 10.21 -0.66
N ASP A 156 -25.52 10.51 -0.87
CA ASP A 156 -26.70 9.75 -0.42
C ASP A 156 -26.83 8.46 -1.25
N SER A 157 -25.82 7.62 -1.20
CA SER A 157 -25.85 6.29 -1.82
C SER A 157 -26.73 5.40 -0.93
N GLY A 158 -27.68 4.68 -1.51
CA GLY A 158 -28.53 3.76 -0.74
C GLY A 158 -27.70 2.78 0.12
N ASP A 159 -28.23 2.37 1.26
CA ASP A 159 -27.53 1.56 2.27
C ASP A 159 -26.90 0.28 1.70
N ASP A 160 -27.53 -0.38 0.72
CA ASP A 160 -27.00 -1.60 0.08
C ASP A 160 -25.73 -1.34 -0.72
N LEU A 161 -25.64 -0.24 -1.46
CA LEU A 161 -24.45 0.13 -2.24
C LEU A 161 -23.29 0.51 -1.31
N LYS A 162 -23.58 1.17 -0.21
CA LYS A 162 -22.58 1.52 0.80
C LYS A 162 -21.99 0.28 1.46
N LEU A 163 -22.82 -0.71 1.79
CA LEU A 163 -22.39 -1.98 2.36
C LEU A 163 -21.52 -2.77 1.37
N LEU A 164 -21.90 -2.79 0.09
CA LEU A 164 -21.08 -3.37 -0.98
C LEU A 164 -19.71 -2.68 -1.08
N GLY A 165 -19.70 -1.34 -1.01
CA GLY A 165 -18.46 -0.55 -1.00
C GLY A 165 -17.53 -0.91 0.16
N ILE A 166 -18.08 -1.08 1.37
CA ILE A 166 -17.31 -1.55 2.55
C ILE A 166 -16.74 -2.95 2.31
N GLY A 167 -17.54 -3.86 1.75
CA GLY A 167 -17.07 -5.20 1.39
C GLY A 167 -15.90 -5.19 0.41
N LEU A 168 -15.96 -4.33 -0.62
CA LEU A 168 -14.86 -4.13 -1.56
C LEU A 168 -13.62 -3.53 -0.89
N GLY A 169 -13.79 -2.64 0.09
CA GLY A 169 -12.70 -2.11 0.91
C GLY A 169 -11.98 -3.21 1.71
N LEU A 170 -12.72 -4.13 2.31
CA LEU A 170 -12.14 -5.29 2.99
C LEU A 170 -11.37 -6.19 2.02
N ILE A 171 -11.91 -6.42 0.81
CA ILE A 171 -11.22 -7.17 -0.25
C ILE A 171 -9.93 -6.46 -0.65
N ALA A 172 -9.95 -5.15 -0.82
CA ALA A 172 -8.76 -4.36 -1.13
C ALA A 172 -7.69 -4.50 -0.03
N GLY A 173 -8.08 -4.34 1.24
CA GLY A 173 -7.16 -4.51 2.37
C GLY A 173 -6.56 -5.92 2.46
N LEU A 174 -7.37 -6.95 2.19
CA LEU A 174 -6.89 -8.33 2.14
C LEU A 174 -5.93 -8.54 0.96
N CYS A 175 -6.23 -8.01 -0.22
CA CYS A 175 -5.37 -8.10 -1.39
C CYS A 175 -4.02 -7.41 -1.15
N TYR A 176 -4.03 -6.24 -0.54
CA TYR A 176 -2.81 -5.54 -0.13
C TYR A 176 -1.98 -6.40 0.85
N ALA A 177 -2.65 -6.98 1.84
CA ALA A 177 -2.00 -7.87 2.80
C ALA A 177 -1.39 -9.10 2.11
N ILE A 178 -2.09 -9.72 1.16
CA ILE A 178 -1.63 -10.91 0.44
C ILE A 178 -0.35 -10.63 -0.33
N TYR A 179 -0.31 -9.59 -1.19
CA TYR A 179 0.88 -9.38 -2.00
C TYR A 179 2.07 -8.85 -1.19
N SER A 180 1.85 -8.08 -0.14
CA SER A 180 2.94 -7.63 0.75
C SER A 180 3.49 -8.77 1.60
N TRP A 181 2.62 -9.63 2.17
CA TRP A 181 3.01 -10.83 2.89
C TRP A 181 3.73 -11.84 1.97
N ALA A 182 3.19 -12.08 0.77
CA ALA A 182 3.82 -13.00 -0.19
C ALA A 182 5.20 -12.51 -0.62
N THR A 183 5.38 -11.20 -0.86
CA THR A 183 6.69 -10.61 -1.13
C THR A 183 7.66 -10.89 0.02
N LYS A 184 7.22 -10.68 1.27
CA LYS A 184 8.03 -10.98 2.45
C LYS A 184 8.37 -12.47 2.56
N ALA A 185 7.40 -13.35 2.32
CA ALA A 185 7.61 -14.81 2.36
C ALA A 185 8.66 -15.25 1.33
N LEU A 186 8.59 -14.74 0.09
CA LEU A 186 9.59 -15.02 -0.95
C LEU A 186 10.98 -14.48 -0.58
N ILE A 187 11.06 -13.31 0.06
CA ILE A 187 12.33 -12.75 0.56
C ILE A 187 12.92 -13.64 1.66
N ASP A 188 12.09 -14.14 2.57
CA ASP A 188 12.52 -15.02 3.66
C ASP A 188 13.05 -16.38 3.15
N GLU A 189 12.61 -16.83 1.97
CA GLU A 189 13.16 -17.99 1.25
C GLU A 189 14.45 -17.69 0.47
N GLY A 190 15.00 -16.49 0.63
CA GLY A 190 16.26 -16.07 0.03
C GLY A 190 16.13 -15.60 -1.42
N ILE A 191 14.93 -15.24 -1.89
CA ILE A 191 14.73 -14.55 -3.15
C ILE A 191 15.04 -13.05 -2.93
N LYS A 192 15.80 -12.45 -3.85
CA LYS A 192 16.09 -11.01 -3.79
C LYS A 192 14.81 -10.20 -3.79
N SER A 193 14.67 -9.21 -2.91
CA SER A 193 13.43 -8.41 -2.75
C SER A 193 12.92 -7.83 -4.07
N GLN A 194 13.83 -7.33 -4.91
CA GLN A 194 13.46 -6.80 -6.23
C GLN A 194 12.95 -7.90 -7.19
N ALA A 195 13.48 -9.14 -7.09
CA ALA A 195 12.96 -10.26 -7.88
C ALA A 195 11.57 -10.69 -7.40
N ALA A 196 11.35 -10.78 -6.09
CA ALA A 196 10.07 -11.12 -5.50
C ALA A 196 8.99 -10.08 -5.91
N MET A 197 9.25 -8.80 -5.65
CA MET A 197 8.32 -7.71 -5.98
C MET A 197 8.12 -7.59 -7.49
N GLY A 198 9.19 -7.56 -8.28
CA GLY A 198 9.12 -7.42 -9.74
C GLY A 198 8.38 -8.58 -10.42
N SER A 199 8.48 -9.81 -9.88
CA SER A 199 7.71 -10.95 -10.41
C SER A 199 6.22 -10.83 -10.10
N ILE A 200 5.85 -10.47 -8.87
CA ILE A 200 4.45 -10.26 -8.46
C ILE A 200 3.83 -9.13 -9.27
N PHE A 201 4.52 -7.99 -9.35
CA PHE A 201 4.03 -6.81 -10.06
C PHE A 201 4.00 -7.01 -11.58
N GLY A 202 5.00 -7.68 -12.16
CA GLY A 202 5.01 -8.00 -13.58
C GLY A 202 3.86 -8.93 -13.99
N LEU A 203 3.61 -9.99 -13.21
CA LEU A 203 2.47 -10.88 -13.45
C LEU A 203 1.13 -10.18 -13.18
N GLY A 204 1.04 -9.39 -12.11
CA GLY A 204 -0.14 -8.58 -11.81
C GLY A 204 -0.45 -7.56 -12.90
N ALA A 205 0.59 -6.95 -13.49
CA ALA A 205 0.45 -6.05 -14.61
C ALA A 205 -0.17 -6.73 -15.86
N MET A 206 0.21 -7.98 -16.14
CA MET A 206 -0.38 -8.75 -17.25
C MET A 206 -1.88 -8.98 -17.06
N LEU A 207 -2.34 -9.06 -15.81
CA LEU A 207 -3.76 -9.20 -15.48
C LEU A 207 -4.48 -7.85 -15.45
N LEU A 208 -3.80 -6.79 -15.03
CA LEU A 208 -4.39 -5.48 -14.79
C LEU A 208 -4.46 -4.61 -16.05
N LEU A 209 -3.42 -4.59 -16.88
CA LEU A 209 -3.38 -3.76 -18.10
C LEU A 209 -4.53 -4.04 -19.08
N PRO A 210 -5.00 -5.30 -19.30
CA PRO A 210 -6.17 -5.53 -20.14
C PRO A 210 -7.45 -4.84 -19.66
N THR A 211 -7.57 -4.53 -18.36
CA THR A 211 -8.75 -3.82 -17.83
C THR A 211 -8.84 -2.38 -18.34
N LEU A 212 -7.72 -1.81 -18.79
CA LEU A 212 -7.68 -0.49 -19.41
C LEU A 212 -8.49 -0.40 -20.70
N TRP A 213 -8.75 -1.53 -21.36
CA TRP A 213 -9.64 -1.56 -22.51
C TRP A 213 -11.06 -1.04 -22.20
N PHE A 214 -11.46 -1.18 -20.93
CA PHE A 214 -12.79 -0.77 -20.45
C PHE A 214 -12.76 0.47 -19.56
N THR A 215 -11.57 0.85 -19.05
CA THR A 215 -11.46 1.91 -18.03
C THR A 215 -10.50 3.03 -18.44
N GLY A 216 -9.73 2.83 -19.52
CA GLY A 216 -8.57 3.65 -19.88
C GLY A 216 -8.85 4.91 -20.68
N ASP A 217 -10.07 5.42 -20.64
CA ASP A 217 -10.45 6.66 -21.33
C ASP A 217 -9.62 7.86 -20.83
N ASN A 218 -9.31 8.77 -21.75
CA ASN A 218 -8.63 10.05 -21.48
C ASN A 218 -7.19 9.99 -20.96
N LEU A 219 -6.57 8.80 -20.78
CA LEU A 219 -5.21 8.70 -20.23
C LEU A 219 -4.18 9.59 -20.97
N PHE A 220 -4.34 9.75 -22.26
CA PHE A 220 -3.42 10.51 -23.12
C PHE A 220 -4.11 11.71 -23.82
N ALA A 221 -5.29 12.13 -23.34
CA ALA A 221 -6.07 13.19 -23.96
C ALA A 221 -5.43 14.59 -23.80
N SER A 222 -4.62 14.80 -22.77
CA SER A 222 -3.94 16.07 -22.52
C SER A 222 -2.51 15.88 -22.03
N ASN A 223 -1.65 16.91 -22.20
CA ASN A 223 -0.30 16.90 -21.65
C ASN A 223 -0.30 16.76 -20.12
N THR A 224 -1.29 17.34 -19.44
CA THR A 224 -1.45 17.23 -17.99
C THR A 224 -1.72 15.78 -17.60
N ASN A 225 -2.63 15.08 -18.28
CA ASN A 225 -2.92 13.67 -18.02
C ASN A 225 -1.67 12.81 -18.20
N ILE A 226 -0.91 13.02 -19.29
CA ILE A 226 0.34 12.32 -19.56
C ILE A 226 1.35 12.55 -18.44
N LEU A 227 1.53 13.79 -17.98
CA LEU A 227 2.43 14.12 -16.88
C LEU A 227 2.00 13.45 -15.57
N VAL A 228 0.71 13.52 -15.24
CA VAL A 228 0.17 12.92 -14.03
C VAL A 228 0.35 11.40 -14.03
N VAL A 229 -0.05 10.70 -15.09
CA VAL A 229 0.09 9.23 -15.13
C VAL A 229 1.55 8.80 -15.19
N SER A 230 2.43 9.57 -15.85
CA SER A 230 3.88 9.31 -15.88
C SER A 230 4.49 9.47 -14.48
N TYR A 231 4.12 10.53 -13.77
CA TYR A 231 4.54 10.76 -12.39
C TYR A 231 4.11 9.58 -11.50
N LEU A 232 2.84 9.17 -11.59
CA LEU A 232 2.28 8.08 -10.78
C LEU A 232 2.98 6.74 -11.05
N VAL A 233 3.30 6.46 -12.33
CA VAL A 233 4.06 5.26 -12.73
C VAL A 233 5.46 5.27 -12.14
N LEU A 234 6.20 6.37 -12.33
CA LEU A 234 7.63 6.43 -12.02
C LEU A 234 7.89 6.52 -10.51
N LEU A 235 7.21 7.42 -9.82
CA LEU A 235 7.51 7.72 -8.43
C LEU A 235 6.71 6.85 -7.45
N PRO A 236 5.38 6.96 -7.31
CA PRO A 236 4.65 6.12 -6.36
C PRO A 236 4.75 4.63 -6.69
N GLN A 237 4.51 4.24 -7.96
CA GLN A 237 4.37 2.83 -8.29
C GLN A 237 5.70 2.12 -8.55
N CYS A 238 6.66 2.74 -9.22
CA CYS A 238 7.95 2.09 -9.46
C CYS A 238 8.89 2.29 -8.26
N LEU A 239 9.25 3.52 -7.96
CA LEU A 239 10.24 3.83 -6.91
C LEU A 239 9.71 3.50 -5.51
N GLY A 240 8.43 3.84 -5.23
CA GLY A 240 7.79 3.54 -3.93
C GLY A 240 7.81 2.05 -3.62
N TYR A 241 7.40 1.19 -4.55
CA TYR A 241 7.41 -0.26 -4.30
C TYR A 241 8.82 -0.88 -4.31
N ILE A 242 9.80 -0.30 -5.01
CA ILE A 242 11.21 -0.70 -4.86
C ILE A 242 11.67 -0.43 -3.43
N ALA A 243 11.38 0.75 -2.89
CA ALA A 243 11.72 1.10 -1.51
C ALA A 243 10.96 0.22 -0.50
N PHE A 244 9.67 -0.02 -0.71
CA PHE A 244 8.85 -0.90 0.12
C PHE A 244 9.40 -2.33 0.14
N SER A 245 9.74 -2.90 -1.02
CA SER A 245 10.32 -4.24 -1.10
C SER A 245 11.69 -4.34 -0.43
N PHE A 246 12.47 -3.27 -0.46
CA PHE A 246 13.71 -3.18 0.30
C PHE A 246 13.43 -3.17 1.80
N GLY A 247 12.44 -2.40 2.25
CA GLY A 247 12.03 -2.36 3.65
C GLY A 247 11.56 -3.72 4.17
N LEU A 248 10.81 -4.49 3.37
CA LEU A 248 10.36 -5.85 3.71
C LEU A 248 11.50 -6.86 3.96
N ARG A 249 12.74 -6.55 3.59
CA ARG A 249 13.90 -7.39 3.99
C ARG A 249 14.15 -7.34 5.48
N HIS A 250 13.83 -6.22 6.12
CA HIS A 250 14.25 -5.89 7.48
C HIS A 250 13.09 -5.86 8.48
N VAL A 251 11.84 -5.77 7.99
CA VAL A 251 10.64 -5.74 8.82
C VAL A 251 9.63 -6.80 8.37
N THR A 252 8.67 -7.14 9.24
CA THR A 252 7.57 -8.04 8.91
C THR A 252 6.55 -7.36 8.00
N ALA A 253 5.74 -8.12 7.25
CA ALA A 253 4.72 -7.55 6.38
C ALA A 253 3.67 -6.77 7.18
N SER A 254 3.24 -7.30 8.33
CA SER A 254 2.29 -6.63 9.23
C SER A 254 2.83 -5.31 9.79
N SER A 255 4.12 -5.26 10.14
CA SER A 255 4.77 -4.01 10.58
C SER A 255 4.95 -3.03 9.41
N ALA A 256 5.30 -3.51 8.23
CA ALA A 256 5.42 -2.68 7.04
C ALA A 256 4.09 -2.02 6.69
N ASN A 257 3.00 -2.80 6.63
CA ASN A 257 1.67 -2.28 6.34
C ASN A 257 1.14 -1.36 7.47
N LEU A 258 1.60 -1.53 8.70
CA LEU A 258 1.27 -0.59 9.78
C LEU A 258 2.02 0.76 9.61
N ILE A 259 3.25 0.73 9.13
CA ILE A 259 4.02 1.95 8.83
C ILE A 259 3.39 2.71 7.65
N THR A 260 2.80 2.02 6.68
CA THR A 260 2.15 2.68 5.53
C THR A 260 0.87 3.44 5.88
N LEU A 261 0.38 3.36 7.13
CA LEU A 261 -0.64 4.29 7.63
C LEU A 261 -0.19 5.77 7.62
N LEU A 262 1.08 6.04 7.36
CA LEU A 262 1.58 7.40 7.10
C LEU A 262 1.04 7.98 5.79
N GLU A 263 0.69 7.15 4.81
CA GLU A 263 0.19 7.58 3.50
C GLU A 263 -0.98 8.58 3.60
N PRO A 264 -2.08 8.29 4.33
CA PRO A 264 -3.19 9.24 4.47
C PRO A 264 -2.80 10.53 5.22
N VAL A 265 -1.80 10.50 6.11
CA VAL A 265 -1.31 11.72 6.77
C VAL A 265 -0.62 12.64 5.75
N VAL A 266 0.23 12.07 4.89
CA VAL A 266 0.89 12.82 3.83
C VAL A 266 -0.13 13.35 2.83
N ALA A 267 -1.11 12.53 2.43
CA ALA A 267 -2.19 12.95 1.54
C ALA A 267 -2.98 14.14 2.12
N ALA A 268 -3.36 14.08 3.40
CA ALA A 268 -4.08 15.14 4.08
C ALA A 268 -3.26 16.45 4.17
N VAL A 269 -1.96 16.36 4.53
CA VAL A 269 -1.08 17.53 4.55
C VAL A 269 -0.97 18.18 3.18
N LEU A 270 -0.82 17.38 2.11
CA LEU A 270 -0.74 17.89 0.75
C LEU A 270 -2.08 18.48 0.28
N ALA A 271 -3.20 17.90 0.66
CA ALA A 271 -4.53 18.43 0.38
C ALA A 271 -4.70 19.85 0.99
N VAL A 272 -4.24 20.05 2.22
CA VAL A 272 -4.25 21.39 2.84
C VAL A 272 -3.28 22.35 2.15
N CYS A 273 -2.03 21.93 1.91
CA CYS A 273 -0.97 22.83 1.43
C CYS A 273 -1.07 23.16 -0.06
N ILE A 274 -1.57 22.23 -0.88
CA ILE A 274 -1.56 22.36 -2.36
C ILE A 274 -2.98 22.59 -2.89
N VAL A 275 -3.97 21.84 -2.40
CA VAL A 275 -5.36 21.93 -2.87
C VAL A 275 -6.13 23.02 -2.13
N GLY A 276 -5.70 23.41 -0.91
CA GLY A 276 -6.33 24.42 -0.09
C GLY A 276 -7.51 23.89 0.73
N GLU A 277 -7.58 22.58 0.96
CA GLU A 277 -8.61 21.97 1.80
C GLU A 277 -8.47 22.38 3.27
N LEU A 278 -9.59 22.50 3.97
CA LEU A 278 -9.63 22.79 5.40
C LEU A 278 -9.89 21.50 6.18
N ILE A 279 -8.95 21.09 6.99
CA ILE A 279 -9.08 19.93 7.87
C ILE A 279 -9.53 20.37 9.26
N PRO A 280 -10.67 19.85 9.77
CA PRO A 280 -11.13 20.12 11.13
C PRO A 280 -10.14 19.62 12.19
N LEU A 281 -10.23 20.16 13.42
CA LEU A 281 -9.36 19.78 14.54
C LEU A 281 -9.34 18.25 14.80
N VAL A 282 -10.45 17.56 14.58
CA VAL A 282 -10.56 16.12 14.71
C VAL A 282 -9.63 15.39 13.73
N GLY A 283 -9.49 15.87 12.48
CA GLY A 283 -8.56 15.32 11.51
C GLY A 283 -7.10 15.51 11.92
N TRP A 284 -6.73 16.68 12.49
CA TRP A 284 -5.40 16.92 13.05
C TRP A 284 -5.07 15.98 14.21
N LEU A 285 -6.05 15.69 15.09
CA LEU A 285 -5.89 14.69 16.15
C LEU A 285 -5.68 13.28 15.55
N GLY A 286 -6.42 12.94 14.51
CA GLY A 286 -6.25 11.68 13.78
C GLY A 286 -4.83 11.53 13.22
N MET A 287 -4.31 12.56 12.54
CA MET A 287 -2.94 12.58 12.03
C MET A 287 -1.89 12.46 13.15
N PHE A 288 -2.09 13.14 14.27
CA PHE A 288 -1.20 13.02 15.43
C PHE A 288 -1.15 11.59 15.97
N LEU A 289 -2.30 10.90 16.08
CA LEU A 289 -2.35 9.50 16.52
C LEU A 289 -1.64 8.55 15.53
N ILE A 290 -1.77 8.79 14.23
CA ILE A 290 -1.06 7.99 13.21
C ILE A 290 0.45 8.18 13.36
N VAL A 291 0.93 9.42 13.50
CA VAL A 291 2.36 9.69 13.74
C VAL A 291 2.85 9.03 15.04
N MET A 292 2.04 9.05 16.10
CA MET A 292 2.34 8.35 17.34
C MET A 292 2.41 6.82 17.18
N CYS A 293 1.48 6.23 16.41
CA CYS A 293 1.52 4.82 16.02
C CYS A 293 2.85 4.47 15.32
N LEU A 294 3.27 5.29 14.34
CA LEU A 294 4.52 5.12 13.62
C LEU A 294 5.74 5.21 14.53
N PHE A 295 5.75 6.20 15.41
CA PHE A 295 6.85 6.36 16.38
C PHE A 295 6.99 5.15 17.29
N ILE A 296 5.89 4.61 17.82
CA ILE A 296 5.89 3.38 18.62
C ILE A 296 6.40 2.20 17.79
N GLN A 297 5.94 2.06 16.56
CA GLN A 297 6.28 0.92 15.70
C GLN A 297 7.74 0.97 15.20
N SER A 298 8.29 2.14 14.95
CA SER A 298 9.67 2.33 14.47
C SER A 298 10.75 2.07 15.51
N GLN A 299 10.39 1.97 16.79
CA GLN A 299 11.38 1.67 17.84
C GLN A 299 11.93 0.25 17.67
N PRO A 300 13.25 0.04 17.78
CA PRO A 300 13.82 -1.31 17.72
C PRO A 300 13.32 -2.15 18.90
N THR A 301 12.90 -3.39 18.63
CA THR A 301 12.52 -4.32 19.69
C THR A 301 13.79 -4.78 20.40
N LYS A 302 13.93 -4.45 21.67
CA LYS A 302 14.87 -5.16 22.55
C LYS A 302 14.33 -6.59 22.66
N LYS A 303 14.88 -7.57 21.90
CA LYS A 303 14.69 -8.97 22.27
C LYS A 303 15.32 -9.12 23.66
N PRO A 304 14.65 -9.71 24.65
CA PRO A 304 15.33 -10.18 25.84
C PRO A 304 16.38 -11.20 25.37
N LEU A 305 17.59 -11.06 25.91
CA LEU A 305 18.74 -11.95 25.74
C LEU A 305 18.36 -13.36 26.13
#